data_4f28fb138fb165c8de13c178f675bd23
#
_entry.id   4f28fb138fb165c8de13c178f675bd23
#
_cell.length_a   1.000
_cell.length_b   1.000
_cell.length_c   1.000
_cell.angle_alpha   90.00
_cell.angle_beta   90.00
_cell.angle_gamma   90.00
#
_symmetry.space_group_name_H-M   'P 1'
#
loop_
_entity.id
_entity.type
_entity.pdbx_description
1 polymer ?
#
loop_
_entity_poly.entity_id
_entity_poly.type
_entity_poly.pdbx_seq_one_letter_code
_entity_poly.pdbx_strand_id
1 'polypeptide(L)'
;IGGGDWSKDRILPDCVKAWSKGKQVIIRNPKSTRPWQHVIEVIFGYLVLAINLKKNQKLNGEAFNFGPKNSQDKNVISLLREIKTNWNSVKWKIKKNKTFKESTLLKLNSLKSRKKLRWSNKLTFEETIKLTIDWYKKYYSKGDILDYTISQIKNYEEKK
;
A
#
# COMPACT_ATOMS: atom_id res chain seq x y z
N ILE A 1 -0.28 -0.84 2.01
CA ILE A 1 0.71 0.08 2.57
C ILE A 1 0.05 1.42 2.86
N GLY A 2 0.65 2.24 3.73
CA GLY A 2 0.11 3.55 4.10
C GLY A 2 0.98 4.16 5.19
N GLY A 3 0.76 5.43 5.52
CA GLY A 3 1.39 6.09 6.66
C GLY A 3 0.96 5.49 7.99
N GLY A 4 1.81 5.57 9.02
CA GLY A 4 1.48 5.12 10.37
C GLY A 4 1.60 3.61 10.62
N ASP A 5 2.02 2.80 9.64
CA ASP A 5 2.36 1.40 9.88
C ASP A 5 3.77 1.29 10.48
N TRP A 6 3.85 0.81 11.72
CA TRP A 6 5.10 0.62 12.45
C TRP A 6 5.40 -0.85 12.74
N SER A 7 4.67 -1.77 12.11
CA SER A 7 4.82 -3.23 12.30
C SER A 7 6.23 -3.68 11.98
N LYS A 8 6.75 -4.60 12.78
CA LYS A 8 8.04 -5.25 12.52
C LYS A 8 7.91 -6.28 11.39
N ASP A 9 9.04 -6.60 10.76
CA ASP A 9 9.15 -7.62 9.71
C ASP A 9 8.28 -7.34 8.47
N ARG A 10 7.93 -6.07 8.26
CA ARG A 10 7.29 -5.60 7.04
C ARG A 10 8.24 -4.69 6.27
N ILE A 11 8.31 -4.93 4.96
CA ILE A 11 9.31 -4.28 4.10
C ILE A 11 9.25 -2.75 4.20
N LEU A 12 8.09 -2.13 4.07
CA LEU A 12 8.01 -0.67 4.02
C LEU A 12 8.28 -0.02 5.37
N PRO A 13 7.64 -0.41 6.50
CA PRO A 13 7.96 0.11 7.83
C PRO A 13 9.44 -0.03 8.20
N ASP A 14 10.04 -1.18 7.94
CA ASP A 14 11.45 -1.43 8.26
C ASP A 14 12.39 -0.57 7.40
N CYS A 15 12.08 -0.45 6.10
CA CYS A 15 12.82 0.42 5.20
C CYS A 15 12.75 1.89 5.64
N VAL A 16 11.56 2.40 5.92
CA VAL A 16 11.35 3.80 6.31
C VAL A 16 12.08 4.12 7.63
N LYS A 17 11.97 3.23 8.64
CA LYS A 17 12.72 3.37 9.91
C LYS A 17 14.23 3.41 9.70
N ALA A 18 14.77 2.65 8.76
CA ALA A 18 16.19 2.65 8.46
C ALA A 18 16.60 3.91 7.70
N TRP A 19 15.85 4.29 6.68
CA TRP A 19 16.16 5.46 5.86
C TRP A 19 16.04 6.78 6.61
N SER A 20 15.09 6.91 7.53
CA SER A 20 14.99 8.10 8.40
C SER A 20 16.23 8.31 9.26
N LYS A 21 17.02 7.25 9.48
CA LYS A 21 18.32 7.28 10.20
C LYS A 21 19.51 7.28 9.24
N GLY A 22 19.31 7.51 7.94
CA GLY A 22 20.37 7.47 6.92
C GLY A 22 20.95 6.08 6.65
N LYS A 23 20.34 5.01 7.18
CA LYS A 23 20.87 3.64 7.08
C LYS A 23 20.48 2.99 5.76
N GLN A 24 21.36 2.13 5.25
CA GLN A 24 21.08 1.26 4.11
C GLN A 24 20.29 0.02 4.54
N VAL A 25 19.31 -0.40 3.72
CA VAL A 25 18.53 -1.64 3.96
C VAL A 25 19.04 -2.80 3.13
N ILE A 26 18.90 -4.02 3.68
CA ILE A 26 19.21 -5.26 2.96
C ILE A 26 17.91 -5.87 2.46
N ILE A 27 17.81 -6.05 1.15
CA ILE A 27 16.66 -6.68 0.47
C ILE A 27 17.00 -8.11 0.12
N ARG A 28 16.22 -9.05 0.63
CA ARG A 28 16.46 -10.49 0.44
C ARG A 28 15.75 -11.03 -0.82
N ASN A 29 14.50 -10.62 -1.05
CA ASN A 29 13.63 -11.14 -2.12
C ASN A 29 13.15 -10.03 -3.07
N PRO A 30 14.03 -9.43 -3.89
CA PRO A 30 13.71 -8.26 -4.72
C PRO A 30 12.69 -8.57 -5.82
N LYS A 31 12.54 -9.84 -6.23
CA LYS A 31 11.63 -10.28 -7.29
C LYS A 31 10.25 -10.68 -6.80
N SER A 32 10.03 -10.78 -5.48
CA SER A 32 8.71 -11.13 -4.93
C SER A 32 7.68 -10.07 -5.30
N THR A 33 6.56 -10.51 -5.84
CA THR A 33 5.43 -9.65 -6.24
C THR A 33 4.41 -9.56 -5.11
N ARG A 34 3.87 -8.37 -4.89
CA ARG A 34 2.82 -8.12 -3.91
C ARG A 34 1.75 -7.21 -4.52
N PRO A 35 0.50 -7.34 -4.11
CA PRO A 35 -0.59 -6.43 -4.50
C PRO A 35 -0.48 -5.13 -3.71
N TRP A 36 0.43 -4.24 -4.16
CA TRP A 36 0.65 -2.96 -3.48
C TRP A 36 -0.59 -2.07 -3.59
N GLN A 37 -1.18 -1.78 -2.46
CA GLN A 37 -2.38 -0.97 -2.37
C GLN A 37 -2.30 -0.03 -1.16
N HIS A 38 -2.80 1.20 -1.30
CA HIS A 38 -2.89 2.12 -0.18
C HIS A 38 -4.02 1.71 0.77
N VAL A 39 -3.80 1.84 2.07
CA VAL A 39 -4.77 1.45 3.10
C VAL A 39 -6.11 2.16 2.94
N ILE A 40 -6.11 3.41 2.48
CA ILE A 40 -7.33 4.21 2.25
C ILE A 40 -8.28 3.53 1.25
N GLU A 41 -7.74 2.87 0.23
CA GLU A 41 -8.51 2.12 -0.76
C GLU A 41 -9.30 0.97 -0.12
N VAL A 42 -8.66 0.26 0.81
CA VAL A 42 -9.27 -0.88 1.50
C VAL A 42 -10.35 -0.39 2.47
N ILE A 43 -10.05 0.66 3.23
CA ILE A 43 -11.01 1.27 4.17
C ILE A 43 -12.23 1.78 3.40
N PHE A 44 -12.02 2.46 2.27
CA PHE A 44 -13.11 2.92 1.43
C PHE A 44 -13.93 1.76 0.86
N GLY A 45 -13.25 0.65 0.51
CA GLY A 45 -13.91 -0.59 0.11
C GLY A 45 -14.81 -1.17 1.20
N TYR A 46 -14.39 -1.13 2.46
CA TYR A 46 -15.22 -1.56 3.60
C TYR A 46 -16.44 -0.64 3.81
N LEU A 47 -16.28 0.67 3.65
CA LEU A 47 -17.41 1.60 3.72
C LEU A 47 -18.42 1.33 2.59
N VAL A 48 -17.93 1.10 1.37
CA VAL A 48 -18.79 0.74 0.23
C VAL A 48 -19.51 -0.59 0.50
N LEU A 49 -18.83 -1.59 1.07
CA LEU A 49 -19.44 -2.86 1.45
C LEU A 49 -20.55 -2.64 2.50
N ALA A 50 -20.29 -1.85 3.55
CA ALA A 50 -21.27 -1.56 4.60
C ALA A 50 -22.55 -0.90 4.01
N ILE A 51 -22.40 0.07 3.11
CA ILE A 51 -23.52 0.72 2.42
C ILE A 51 -24.31 -0.29 1.57
N ASN A 52 -23.62 -1.18 0.86
CA ASN A 52 -24.26 -2.20 0.03
C ASN A 52 -24.98 -3.26 0.86
N LEU A 53 -24.43 -3.67 1.99
CA LEU A 53 -25.08 -4.61 2.94
C LEU A 53 -26.39 -4.03 3.48
N LYS A 54 -26.42 -2.74 3.81
CA LYS A 54 -27.65 -2.07 4.25
C LYS A 54 -28.75 -2.10 3.16
N LYS A 55 -28.35 -2.02 1.90
CA LYS A 55 -29.26 -2.00 0.74
C LYS A 55 -29.68 -3.39 0.24
N ASN A 56 -28.82 -4.38 0.43
CA ASN A 56 -29.00 -5.73 -0.10
C ASN A 56 -28.50 -6.80 0.86
N GLN A 57 -29.41 -7.33 1.65
CA GLN A 57 -29.15 -8.37 2.65
C GLN A 57 -28.64 -9.70 2.06
N LYS A 58 -28.83 -9.94 0.76
CA LYS A 58 -28.29 -11.12 0.07
C LYS A 58 -26.76 -11.16 0.03
N LEU A 59 -26.11 -10.05 0.32
CA LEU A 59 -24.65 -9.96 0.43
C LEU A 59 -24.13 -10.43 1.81
N ASN A 60 -25.02 -10.62 2.78
CA ASN A 60 -24.64 -11.03 4.12
C ASN A 60 -24.00 -12.43 4.08
N GLY A 61 -22.88 -12.59 4.78
CA GLY A 61 -22.10 -13.81 4.77
C GLY A 61 -21.21 -14.02 3.53
N GLU A 62 -21.28 -13.14 2.51
CA GLU A 62 -20.40 -13.24 1.35
C GLU A 62 -19.00 -12.66 1.63
N ALA A 63 -17.95 -13.38 1.21
CA ALA A 63 -16.57 -12.88 1.29
C ALA A 63 -16.23 -11.98 0.09
N PHE A 64 -15.54 -10.87 0.35
CA PHE A 64 -15.09 -9.90 -0.64
C PHE A 64 -13.60 -9.60 -0.48
N ASN A 65 -12.86 -9.56 -1.58
CA ASN A 65 -11.49 -9.11 -1.63
C ASN A 65 -11.44 -7.68 -2.18
N PHE A 66 -10.62 -6.83 -1.55
CA PHE A 66 -10.33 -5.47 -2.00
C PHE A 66 -8.85 -5.38 -2.36
N GLY A 67 -8.52 -5.47 -3.63
CA GLY A 67 -7.16 -5.50 -4.13
C GLY A 67 -6.96 -4.57 -5.32
N PRO A 68 -5.72 -4.20 -5.65
CA PRO A 68 -5.41 -3.35 -6.78
C PRO A 68 -5.79 -4.02 -8.11
N LYS A 69 -5.82 -3.25 -9.20
CA LYS A 69 -5.92 -3.82 -10.55
C LYS A 69 -4.68 -4.69 -10.82
N ASN A 70 -4.83 -5.76 -11.60
CA ASN A 70 -3.73 -6.70 -11.90
C ASN A 70 -2.49 -6.02 -12.52
N SER A 71 -2.67 -4.90 -13.22
CA SER A 71 -1.57 -4.09 -13.75
C SER A 71 -0.69 -3.43 -12.68
N GLN A 72 -1.13 -3.43 -11.42
CA GLN A 72 -0.40 -2.86 -10.27
C GLN A 72 0.36 -3.90 -9.45
N ASP A 73 0.33 -5.17 -9.85
CA ASP A 73 1.15 -6.21 -9.23
C ASP A 73 2.62 -5.97 -9.58
N LYS A 74 3.34 -5.30 -8.69
CA LYS A 74 4.75 -4.95 -8.87
C LYS A 74 5.63 -5.72 -7.89
N ASN A 75 6.86 -6.02 -8.31
CA ASN A 75 7.82 -6.64 -7.42
C ASN A 75 8.47 -5.63 -6.46
N VAL A 76 9.17 -6.15 -5.46
CA VAL A 76 9.83 -5.33 -4.43
C VAL A 76 10.82 -4.33 -5.03
N ILE A 77 11.56 -4.70 -6.09
CA ILE A 77 12.53 -3.77 -6.68
C ILE A 77 11.83 -2.60 -7.38
N SER A 78 10.66 -2.82 -7.99
CA SER A 78 9.85 -1.75 -8.57
C SER A 78 9.33 -0.81 -7.49
N LEU A 79 8.89 -1.35 -6.33
CA LEU A 79 8.52 -0.56 -5.17
C LEU A 79 9.68 0.36 -4.73
N LEU A 80 10.88 -0.21 -4.55
CA LEU A 80 12.04 0.54 -4.09
C LEU A 80 12.49 1.63 -5.07
N ARG A 81 12.41 1.36 -6.37
CA ARG A 81 12.70 2.35 -7.41
C ARG A 81 11.72 3.51 -7.34
N GLU A 82 10.43 3.21 -7.23
CA GLU A 82 9.40 4.24 -7.11
C GLU A 82 9.54 5.05 -5.82
N ILE A 83 9.89 4.42 -4.70
CA ILE A 83 10.21 5.15 -3.46
C ILE A 83 11.38 6.10 -3.67
N LYS A 84 12.41 5.68 -4.41
CA LYS A 84 13.58 6.52 -4.67
C LYS A 84 13.25 7.79 -5.46
N THR A 85 12.27 7.77 -6.34
CA THR A 85 11.82 8.99 -7.04
C THR A 85 11.20 10.01 -6.08
N ASN A 86 10.59 9.54 -4.99
CA ASN A 86 9.93 10.39 -3.99
C ASN A 86 10.80 10.69 -2.76
N TRP A 87 11.91 9.94 -2.58
CA TRP A 87 12.85 10.11 -1.45
C TRP A 87 14.28 9.78 -1.87
N ASN A 88 15.02 10.76 -2.37
CA ASN A 88 16.33 10.59 -3.00
C ASN A 88 17.42 9.96 -2.12
N SER A 89 17.34 10.13 -0.79
CA SER A 89 18.33 9.62 0.16
C SER A 89 18.21 8.12 0.46
N VAL A 90 17.20 7.42 -0.06
CA VAL A 90 17.01 6.00 0.23
C VAL A 90 18.11 5.15 -0.42
N LYS A 91 18.62 4.19 0.36
CA LYS A 91 19.69 3.27 -0.04
C LYS A 91 19.32 1.84 0.29
N TRP A 92 19.57 0.91 -0.62
CA TRP A 92 19.42 -0.51 -0.37
C TRP A 92 20.52 -1.33 -1.03
N LYS A 93 20.73 -2.54 -0.50
CA LYS A 93 21.62 -3.56 -1.06
C LYS A 93 20.84 -4.86 -1.20
N ILE A 94 21.03 -5.55 -2.30
CA ILE A 94 20.43 -6.87 -2.51
C ILE A 94 21.38 -7.93 -1.97
N LYS A 95 20.90 -8.76 -1.03
CA LYS A 95 21.61 -9.95 -0.56
C LYS A 95 20.72 -11.16 -0.77
N LYS A 96 21.02 -12.00 -1.74
CA LYS A 96 20.29 -13.24 -1.98
C LYS A 96 20.37 -14.13 -0.73
N ASN A 97 19.22 -14.57 -0.23
CA ASN A 97 19.18 -15.56 0.83
C ASN A 97 18.79 -16.90 0.21
N LYS A 98 19.61 -17.94 0.42
CA LYS A 98 19.36 -19.29 -0.12
C LYS A 98 18.36 -20.11 0.71
N THR A 99 18.04 -19.66 1.93
CA THR A 99 17.39 -20.49 2.97
C THR A 99 15.88 -20.30 3.09
N PHE A 100 15.30 -19.18 2.62
CA PHE A 100 13.86 -18.93 2.76
C PHE A 100 13.17 -18.91 1.40
N LYS A 101 12.32 -19.91 1.12
CA LYS A 101 11.37 -19.88 0.01
C LYS A 101 10.14 -19.09 0.43
N GLU A 102 10.18 -17.77 0.28
CA GLU A 102 9.00 -16.94 0.39
C GLU A 102 8.17 -17.05 -0.90
N SER A 103 6.84 -17.03 -0.79
CA SER A 103 5.97 -17.00 -1.97
C SER A 103 6.38 -15.87 -2.91
N THR A 104 6.79 -16.23 -4.12
CA THR A 104 7.26 -15.27 -5.13
C THR A 104 6.12 -14.46 -5.74
N LEU A 105 4.92 -15.04 -5.74
CA LEU A 105 3.73 -14.43 -6.34
C LEU A 105 2.57 -14.45 -5.35
N LEU A 106 2.09 -13.27 -4.99
CA LEU A 106 0.86 -13.07 -4.24
C LEU A 106 -0.03 -12.10 -5.03
N LYS A 107 -1.22 -12.55 -5.42
CA LYS A 107 -2.22 -11.76 -6.14
C LYS A 107 -3.56 -11.85 -5.44
N LEU A 108 -4.36 -10.79 -5.56
CA LEU A 108 -5.73 -10.73 -5.08
C LEU A 108 -6.68 -10.62 -6.27
N ASN A 109 -7.71 -11.47 -6.29
CA ASN A 109 -8.80 -11.33 -7.24
C ASN A 109 -9.94 -10.53 -6.60
N SER A 110 -10.14 -9.30 -7.05
CA SER A 110 -11.20 -8.38 -6.59
C SER A 110 -12.33 -8.19 -7.60
N LEU A 111 -12.48 -9.09 -8.58
CA LEU A 111 -13.55 -9.01 -9.58
C LEU A 111 -14.95 -9.04 -8.95
N LYS A 112 -15.16 -9.81 -7.89
CA LYS A 112 -16.44 -9.87 -7.17
C LYS A 112 -16.80 -8.51 -6.57
N SER A 113 -15.87 -7.84 -5.89
CA SER A 113 -16.07 -6.51 -5.32
C SER A 113 -16.40 -5.48 -6.40
N ARG A 114 -15.69 -5.52 -7.52
CA ARG A 114 -15.96 -4.64 -8.66
C ARG A 114 -17.37 -4.84 -9.25
N LYS A 115 -17.77 -6.10 -9.48
CA LYS A 115 -19.06 -6.42 -10.08
C LYS A 115 -20.24 -6.21 -9.14
N LYS A 116 -20.16 -6.70 -7.90
CA LYS A 116 -21.28 -6.69 -6.96
C LYS A 116 -21.39 -5.38 -6.17
N LEU A 117 -20.25 -4.76 -5.82
CA LEU A 117 -20.25 -3.54 -5.00
C LEU A 117 -19.98 -2.27 -5.82
N ARG A 118 -19.66 -2.40 -7.11
CA ARG A 118 -19.18 -1.29 -7.96
C ARG A 118 -17.98 -0.55 -7.37
N TRP A 119 -17.19 -1.26 -6.55
CA TRP A 119 -15.96 -0.73 -5.99
C TRP A 119 -14.79 -0.94 -6.95
N SER A 120 -13.97 0.06 -7.10
CA SER A 120 -12.67 -0.05 -7.77
C SER A 120 -11.66 0.86 -7.07
N ASN A 121 -10.39 0.47 -7.11
CA ASN A 121 -9.34 1.35 -6.63
C ASN A 121 -9.17 2.56 -7.56
N LYS A 122 -8.94 3.73 -6.97
CA LYS A 122 -8.76 5.02 -7.64
C LYS A 122 -7.27 5.36 -7.84
N LEU A 123 -6.40 4.86 -6.97
CA LEU A 123 -4.98 5.20 -6.98
C LEU A 123 -4.19 4.30 -7.93
N THR A 124 -3.24 4.90 -8.64
CA THR A 124 -2.19 4.16 -9.35
C THR A 124 -1.15 3.62 -8.36
N PHE A 125 -0.23 2.80 -8.86
CA PHE A 125 0.90 2.33 -8.05
C PHE A 125 1.78 3.50 -7.58
N GLU A 126 2.09 4.42 -8.46
CA GLU A 126 2.92 5.60 -8.21
C GLU A 126 2.27 6.51 -7.16
N GLU A 127 0.97 6.78 -7.30
CA GLU A 127 0.21 7.57 -6.32
C GLU A 127 0.16 6.89 -4.94
N THR A 128 -0.03 5.58 -4.91
CA THR A 128 0.00 4.77 -3.68
C THR A 128 1.34 4.94 -2.94
N ILE A 129 2.45 4.86 -3.68
CA ILE A 129 3.79 5.05 -3.11
C ILE A 129 3.99 6.49 -2.65
N LYS A 130 3.64 7.46 -3.49
CA LYS A 130 3.79 8.88 -3.19
C LYS A 130 3.04 9.24 -1.91
N LEU A 131 1.75 8.92 -1.79
CA LEU A 131 0.95 9.19 -0.59
C LEU A 131 1.60 8.58 0.66
N THR A 132 2.04 7.33 0.56
CA THR A 132 2.66 6.63 1.68
C THR A 132 3.97 7.30 2.10
N ILE A 133 4.86 7.58 1.15
CA ILE A 133 6.19 8.14 1.44
C ILE A 133 6.10 9.58 1.92
N ASP A 134 5.24 10.40 1.35
CA ASP A 134 5.02 11.77 1.77
C ASP A 134 4.50 11.85 3.21
N TRP A 135 3.64 10.91 3.62
CA TRP A 135 3.19 10.80 5.01
C TRP A 135 4.37 10.55 5.96
N TYR A 136 5.25 9.59 5.65
CA TYR A 136 6.42 9.32 6.49
C TYR A 136 7.42 10.47 6.51
N LYS A 137 7.64 11.13 5.38
CA LYS A 137 8.49 12.35 5.33
C LYS A 137 7.92 13.45 6.22
N LYS A 138 6.61 13.68 6.16
CA LYS A 138 5.93 14.66 7.02
C LYS A 138 6.07 14.30 8.50
N TYR A 139 5.89 13.03 8.85
CA TYR A 139 6.07 12.54 10.22
C TYR A 139 7.49 12.80 10.74
N TYR A 140 8.52 12.44 9.97
CA TYR A 140 9.91 12.63 10.39
C TYR A 140 10.36 14.10 10.38
N SER A 141 9.70 14.97 9.65
CA SER A 141 9.92 16.42 9.71
C SER A 141 9.19 17.10 10.88
N LYS A 142 8.55 16.31 11.77
CA LYS A 142 7.76 16.80 12.91
C LYS A 142 6.62 17.76 12.51
N GLY A 143 6.08 17.61 11.30
CA GLY A 143 4.92 18.37 10.86
C GLY A 143 3.63 17.86 11.49
N ASP A 144 2.56 18.66 11.40
CA ASP A 144 1.24 18.21 11.82
C ASP A 144 0.80 17.02 10.97
N ILE A 145 0.77 15.87 11.61
CA ILE A 145 0.48 14.61 10.93
C ILE A 145 -1.02 14.32 10.88
N LEU A 146 -1.79 14.85 11.80
CA LEU A 146 -3.25 14.70 11.81
C LEU A 146 -3.87 15.47 10.66
N ASP A 147 -3.57 16.76 10.55
CA ASP A 147 -4.06 17.60 9.45
C ASP A 147 -3.59 17.08 8.09
N TYR A 148 -2.35 16.61 8.02
CA TYR A 148 -1.84 15.99 6.79
C TYR A 148 -2.60 14.73 6.41
N THR A 149 -2.91 13.87 7.39
CA THR A 149 -3.70 12.65 7.15
C THR A 149 -5.12 13.00 6.68
N ILE A 150 -5.76 13.98 7.33
CA ILE A 150 -7.09 14.47 6.94
C ILE A 150 -7.05 15.01 5.50
N SER A 151 -6.01 15.77 5.13
CA SER A 151 -5.86 16.28 3.77
C SER A 151 -5.72 15.17 2.73
N GLN A 152 -4.98 14.10 3.05
CA GLN A 152 -4.87 12.93 2.16
C GLN A 152 -6.23 12.23 1.97
N ILE A 153 -7.04 12.12 3.02
CA ILE A 153 -8.38 11.54 2.95
C ILE A 153 -9.29 12.39 2.06
N LYS A 154 -9.34 13.70 2.28
CA LYS A 154 -10.14 14.64 1.48
C LYS A 154 -9.76 14.57 -0.01
N ASN A 155 -8.47 14.63 -0.31
CA ASN A 155 -7.98 14.52 -1.69
C ASN A 155 -8.35 13.17 -2.35
N TYR A 156 -8.39 12.09 -1.57
CA TYR A 156 -8.82 10.80 -2.06
C TYR A 156 -10.33 10.75 -2.34
N GLU A 157 -11.15 11.36 -1.49
CA GLU A 157 -12.61 11.43 -1.69
C GLU A 157 -12.97 12.16 -2.97
N GLU A 158 -12.32 13.29 -3.24
CA GLU A 158 -12.52 14.13 -4.43
C GLU A 158 -12.05 13.46 -5.74
N LYS A 159 -11.18 12.46 -5.63
CA LYS A 159 -10.67 11.75 -6.80
C LYS A 159 -11.75 10.89 -7.44
N LYS A 160 -11.97 11.14 -8.74
CA LYS A 160 -12.94 10.39 -9.58
C LYS A 160 -12.42 9.01 -9.98
#